data_c1ee461d28be5d50a6a7c4e901f10f55
#
_entry.id   c1ee461d28be5d50a6a7c4e901f10f55
#
_cell.length_a   1.000
_cell.length_b   1.000
_cell.length_c   1.000
_cell.angle_alpha   90.00
_cell.angle_beta   90.00
_cell.angle_gamma   90.00
#
_symmetry.space_group_name_H-M   'P 1'
#
loop_
_entity.id
_entity.type
_entity.pdbx_description
1 polymer ?
#
loop_
_entity_poly.entity_id
_entity_poly.type
_entity_poly.pdbx_seq_one_letter_code
_entity_poly.pdbx_strand_id
1 'polypeptide(L)'
;MTTPAPIQLLSYPDMAQPLAIQAVMFDLDGTLVNAIDDIEAALNAILNGLDLPAVNQTFVGHTIGRGTERLVHETLQHVGALPADAPIAPSAPLFQRALSGYQQHYARTNGQRSYVYPGVREGLDTLRQAGLPLACVTNKPVKPAHSLL
;
A
#
# COMPACT_ATOMS: atom_id res chain seq x y z
N MET A 1 -37.14 0.74 15.28
CA MET A 1 -35.76 0.82 14.74
C MET A 1 -35.89 0.44 13.28
N THR A 2 -35.77 1.39 12.36
CA THR A 2 -35.79 1.14 10.92
C THR A 2 -34.44 0.54 10.53
N THR A 3 -34.45 -0.68 10.01
CA THR A 3 -33.25 -1.28 9.40
C THR A 3 -32.80 -0.37 8.26
N PRO A 4 -31.54 0.09 8.23
CA PRO A 4 -31.06 0.91 7.12
C PRO A 4 -31.20 0.13 5.80
N ALA A 5 -31.52 0.85 4.73
CA ALA A 5 -31.61 0.23 3.40
C ALA A 5 -30.25 -0.36 3.00
N PRO A 6 -30.21 -1.54 2.38
CA PRO A 6 -28.97 -2.16 1.96
C PRO A 6 -28.24 -1.27 0.95
N ILE A 7 -26.93 -1.12 1.11
CA ILE A 7 -26.07 -0.47 0.12
C ILE A 7 -26.05 -1.36 -1.13
N GLN A 8 -26.32 -0.78 -2.29
CA GLN A 8 -26.38 -1.47 -3.57
C GLN A 8 -25.35 -0.91 -4.54
N LEU A 9 -24.73 -1.78 -5.33
CA LEU A 9 -23.90 -1.36 -6.46
C LEU A 9 -24.82 -0.84 -7.58
N LEU A 10 -24.74 0.46 -7.88
CA LEU A 10 -25.61 1.13 -8.85
C LEU A 10 -25.12 1.07 -10.30
N SER A 11 -23.91 0.53 -10.57
CA SER A 11 -23.33 0.60 -11.91
C SER A 11 -22.40 -0.56 -12.25
N TYR A 12 -23.00 -1.71 -12.56
CA TYR A 12 -22.35 -2.68 -13.42
C TYR A 12 -23.21 -2.80 -14.68
N PRO A 13 -22.72 -2.39 -15.86
CA PRO A 13 -23.57 -2.23 -17.07
C PRO A 13 -24.30 -3.51 -17.54
N ASP A 14 -23.87 -4.69 -17.11
CA ASP A 14 -24.40 -5.98 -17.56
C ASP A 14 -25.25 -6.70 -16.50
N MET A 15 -25.59 -6.07 -15.37
CA MET A 15 -26.38 -6.72 -14.31
C MET A 15 -27.84 -6.29 -14.36
N ALA A 16 -28.71 -7.26 -14.59
CA ALA A 16 -30.16 -7.04 -14.67
C ALA A 16 -30.81 -6.62 -13.35
N GLN A 17 -30.13 -6.78 -12.20
CA GLN A 17 -30.56 -6.34 -10.87
C GLN A 17 -29.36 -5.92 -10.00
N PRO A 18 -29.51 -4.92 -9.11
CA PRO A 18 -28.47 -4.51 -8.18
C PRO A 18 -28.20 -5.63 -7.17
N LEU A 19 -26.90 -5.96 -6.98
CA LEU A 19 -26.47 -6.91 -5.95
C LEU A 19 -26.51 -6.23 -4.57
N ALA A 20 -27.05 -6.94 -3.58
CA ALA A 20 -26.89 -6.55 -2.19
C ALA A 20 -25.46 -6.82 -1.73
N ILE A 21 -24.75 -5.77 -1.29
CA ILE A 21 -23.42 -5.88 -0.71
C ILE A 21 -23.53 -6.49 0.69
N GLN A 22 -22.75 -7.53 0.97
CA GLN A 22 -22.76 -8.23 2.27
C GLN A 22 -21.51 -7.93 3.12
N ALA A 23 -20.42 -7.50 2.51
CA ALA A 23 -19.18 -7.11 3.17
C ALA A 23 -18.35 -6.21 2.25
N VAL A 24 -17.43 -5.44 2.80
CA VAL A 24 -16.51 -4.58 2.03
C VAL A 24 -15.07 -4.86 2.43
N MET A 25 -14.20 -5.01 1.44
CA MET A 25 -12.77 -5.16 1.63
C MET A 25 -12.04 -3.97 1.01
N PHE A 26 -11.04 -3.45 1.72
CA PHE A 26 -10.22 -2.34 1.28
C PHE A 26 -8.75 -2.73 1.29
N ASP A 27 -7.99 -2.22 0.33
CA ASP A 27 -6.54 -2.15 0.47
C ASP A 27 -6.18 -0.98 1.40
N LEU A 28 -4.94 -0.95 1.87
CA LEU A 28 -4.43 0.05 2.80
C LEU A 28 -3.68 1.17 2.07
N ASP A 29 -2.50 0.85 1.53
CA ASP A 29 -1.59 1.82 0.94
C ASP A 29 -2.13 2.34 -0.40
N GLY A 30 -2.38 3.65 -0.51
CA GLY A 30 -2.95 4.27 -1.71
C GLY A 30 -4.48 4.18 -1.79
N THR A 31 -5.14 3.51 -0.83
CA THR A 31 -6.61 3.39 -0.75
C THR A 31 -7.17 4.06 0.50
N LEU A 32 -6.80 3.59 1.68
CA LEU A 32 -7.22 4.18 2.95
C LEU A 32 -6.20 5.20 3.47
N VAL A 33 -4.92 4.94 3.22
CA VAL A 33 -3.80 5.74 3.75
C VAL A 33 -2.86 6.13 2.62
N ASN A 34 -2.47 7.40 2.60
CA ASN A 34 -1.32 7.84 1.82
C ASN A 34 -0.05 7.61 2.64
N ALA A 35 0.76 6.65 2.22
CA ALA A 35 2.04 6.30 2.85
C ALA A 35 3.25 6.62 1.96
N ILE A 36 3.06 7.35 0.86
CA ILE A 36 4.08 7.59 -0.17
C ILE A 36 5.32 8.26 0.43
N ASP A 37 5.14 9.29 1.27
CA ASP A 37 6.25 10.06 1.85
C ASP A 37 7.14 9.21 2.76
N ASP A 38 6.55 8.32 3.56
CA ASP A 38 7.29 7.44 4.45
C ASP A 38 8.03 6.35 3.67
N ILE A 39 7.40 5.82 2.62
CA ILE A 39 7.98 4.81 1.73
C ILE A 39 9.14 5.42 0.92
N GLU A 40 8.95 6.60 0.33
CA GLU A 40 10.00 7.33 -0.39
C GLU A 40 11.21 7.61 0.51
N ALA A 41 10.97 8.11 1.72
CA ALA A 41 12.03 8.39 2.67
C ALA A 41 12.84 7.13 3.02
N ALA A 42 12.18 5.99 3.24
CA ALA A 42 12.85 4.73 3.54
C ALA A 42 13.63 4.18 2.33
N LEU A 43 13.08 4.27 1.11
CA LEU A 43 13.79 3.88 -0.12
C LEU A 43 15.02 4.77 -0.34
N ASN A 44 14.88 6.09 -0.23
CA ASN A 44 15.99 7.01 -0.46
C ASN A 44 17.09 6.90 0.60
N ALA A 45 16.74 6.54 1.84
CA ALA A 45 17.73 6.26 2.86
C ALA A 45 18.60 5.04 2.52
N ILE A 46 18.03 3.96 1.99
CA ILE A 46 18.80 2.77 1.58
C ILE A 46 19.57 3.03 0.28
N LEU A 47 18.98 3.73 -0.69
CA LEU A 47 19.65 4.06 -1.94
C LEU A 47 20.88 4.93 -1.69
N ASN A 48 20.79 5.93 -0.81
CA ASN A 48 21.94 6.74 -0.39
C ASN A 48 23.02 5.88 0.27
N GLY A 49 22.67 4.91 1.11
CA GLY A 49 23.63 3.97 1.73
C GLY A 49 24.26 2.95 0.76
N LEU A 50 23.78 2.91 -0.48
CA LEU A 50 24.28 2.09 -1.58
C LEU A 50 24.95 2.92 -2.68
N ASP A 51 25.11 4.23 -2.50
CA ASP A 51 25.60 5.20 -3.50
C ASP A 51 24.77 5.16 -4.82
N LEU A 52 23.45 4.96 -4.70
CA LEU A 52 22.51 4.89 -5.83
C LEU A 52 21.65 6.16 -5.90
N PRO A 53 21.14 6.52 -7.11
CA PRO A 53 20.27 7.66 -7.29
C PRO A 53 18.97 7.55 -6.49
N ALA A 54 18.46 8.69 -6.01
CA ALA A 54 17.18 8.75 -5.32
C ALA A 54 15.99 8.55 -6.28
N VAL A 55 14.88 8.04 -5.74
CA VAL A 55 13.58 7.96 -6.40
C VAL A 55 12.66 9.07 -5.90
N ASN A 56 11.58 9.35 -6.64
CA ASN A 56 10.58 10.36 -6.32
C ASN A 56 9.20 9.75 -6.02
N GLN A 57 8.28 10.58 -5.53
CA GLN A 57 6.91 10.17 -5.18
C GLN A 57 6.14 9.59 -6.37
N THR A 58 6.37 10.09 -7.57
CA THR A 58 5.71 9.57 -8.78
C THR A 58 6.08 8.12 -9.02
N PHE A 59 7.36 7.78 -8.92
CA PHE A 59 7.83 6.38 -9.02
C PHE A 59 7.21 5.52 -7.92
N VAL A 60 7.30 5.98 -6.66
CA VAL A 60 6.74 5.26 -5.51
C VAL A 60 5.25 4.99 -5.70
N GLY A 61 4.47 6.02 -6.09
CA GLY A 61 3.03 5.91 -6.32
C GLY A 61 2.63 4.87 -7.36
N HIS A 62 3.47 4.65 -8.39
CA HIS A 62 3.22 3.62 -9.40
C HIS A 62 3.64 2.20 -8.98
N THR A 63 4.47 2.10 -7.93
CA THR A 63 5.13 0.83 -7.54
C THR A 63 4.52 0.22 -6.27
N ILE A 64 3.90 1.04 -5.41
CA ILE A 64 3.25 0.57 -4.17
C ILE A 64 2.10 -0.41 -4.43
N GLY A 65 1.69 -1.16 -3.38
CA GLY A 65 0.56 -2.09 -3.43
C GLY A 65 0.91 -3.53 -3.82
N ARG A 66 2.14 -3.78 -4.32
CA ARG A 66 2.57 -5.12 -4.79
C ARG A 66 3.46 -5.88 -3.82
N GLY A 67 3.59 -5.38 -2.59
CA GLY A 67 4.43 -5.96 -1.54
C GLY A 67 5.86 -5.44 -1.53
N THR A 68 6.50 -5.58 -0.37
CA THR A 68 7.81 -4.95 -0.08
C THR A 68 8.94 -5.47 -0.96
N GLU A 69 9.00 -6.78 -1.21
CA GLU A 69 10.06 -7.37 -2.04
C GLU A 69 10.03 -6.84 -3.46
N ARG A 70 8.83 -6.74 -4.02
CA ARG A 70 8.64 -6.22 -5.37
C ARG A 70 8.95 -4.72 -5.44
N LEU A 71 8.54 -3.94 -4.47
CA LEU A 71 8.87 -2.53 -4.36
C LEU A 71 10.39 -2.31 -4.38
N VAL A 72 11.14 -3.02 -3.54
CA VAL A 72 12.60 -2.90 -3.48
C VAL A 72 13.25 -3.36 -4.79
N HIS A 73 12.78 -4.45 -5.37
CA HIS A 73 13.29 -4.97 -6.63
C HIS A 73 13.10 -3.97 -7.78
N GLU A 74 11.87 -3.48 -7.98
CA GLU A 74 11.55 -2.48 -9.02
C GLU A 74 12.32 -1.16 -8.78
N THR A 75 12.58 -0.81 -7.51
CA THR A 75 13.44 0.33 -7.18
C THR A 75 14.87 0.14 -7.67
N LEU A 76 15.48 -1.02 -7.41
CA LEU A 76 16.84 -1.32 -7.87
C LEU A 76 16.95 -1.38 -9.39
N GLN A 77 15.90 -1.86 -10.08
CA GLN A 77 15.83 -1.81 -11.54
C GLN A 77 15.74 -0.36 -12.05
N HIS A 78 14.86 0.44 -11.45
CA HIS A 78 14.64 1.83 -11.83
C HIS A 78 15.91 2.69 -11.75
N VAL A 79 16.71 2.48 -10.71
CA VAL A 79 17.99 3.20 -10.53
C VAL A 79 19.17 2.58 -11.27
N GLY A 80 18.95 1.54 -12.08
CA GLY A 80 19.98 0.90 -12.90
C GLY A 80 20.93 -0.03 -12.12
N ALA A 81 20.61 -0.37 -10.88
CA ALA A 81 21.38 -1.31 -10.07
C ALA A 81 21.12 -2.78 -10.42
N LEU A 82 19.98 -3.05 -11.08
CA LEU A 82 19.62 -4.34 -11.67
C LEU A 82 19.18 -4.16 -13.13
N PRO A 83 19.37 -5.15 -14.00
CA PRO A 83 18.79 -5.15 -15.34
C PRO A 83 17.24 -5.04 -15.27
N ALA A 84 16.63 -4.39 -16.28
CA ALA A 84 15.18 -4.17 -16.31
C ALA A 84 14.35 -5.48 -16.35
N ASP A 85 14.92 -6.54 -16.91
CA ASP A 85 14.32 -7.87 -17.02
C ASP A 85 14.80 -8.87 -15.97
N ALA A 86 15.65 -8.42 -15.01
CA ALA A 86 16.15 -9.30 -13.96
C ALA A 86 15.00 -9.88 -13.13
N PRO A 87 14.97 -11.20 -12.87
CA PRO A 87 14.01 -11.79 -11.96
C PRO A 87 14.31 -11.38 -10.51
N ILE A 88 13.30 -11.42 -9.65
CA ILE A 88 13.51 -11.28 -8.21
C ILE A 88 14.40 -12.45 -7.75
N ALA A 89 15.57 -12.12 -7.20
CA ALA A 89 16.54 -13.08 -6.67
C ALA A 89 16.70 -12.86 -5.16
N PRO A 90 15.87 -13.49 -4.30
CA PRO A 90 15.86 -13.24 -2.86
C PRO A 90 17.20 -13.47 -2.17
N SER A 91 18.04 -14.38 -2.70
CA SER A 91 19.38 -14.69 -2.16
C SER A 91 20.50 -13.75 -2.66
N ALA A 92 20.22 -12.87 -3.63
CA ALA A 92 21.25 -11.98 -4.16
C ALA A 92 21.68 -10.96 -3.08
N PRO A 93 23.00 -10.79 -2.83
CA PRO A 93 23.51 -9.95 -1.74
C PRO A 93 23.02 -8.49 -1.81
N LEU A 94 22.97 -7.89 -3.00
CA LEU A 94 22.48 -6.52 -3.18
C LEU A 94 21.00 -6.42 -2.80
N PHE A 95 20.17 -7.37 -3.26
CA PHE A 95 18.76 -7.39 -2.96
C PHE A 95 18.49 -7.56 -1.45
N GLN A 96 19.21 -8.48 -0.80
CA GLN A 96 19.09 -8.67 0.66
C GLN A 96 19.49 -7.43 1.45
N ARG A 97 20.60 -6.76 1.08
CA ARG A 97 21.01 -5.51 1.72
C ARG A 97 19.95 -4.43 1.54
N ALA A 98 19.44 -4.27 0.33
CA ALA A 98 18.41 -3.27 0.04
C ALA A 98 17.11 -3.56 0.79
N LEU A 99 16.61 -4.80 0.77
CA LEU A 99 15.38 -5.21 1.45
C LEU A 99 15.49 -5.04 2.97
N SER A 100 16.57 -5.56 3.57
CA SER A 100 16.80 -5.44 5.02
C SER A 100 16.92 -3.99 5.46
N GLY A 101 17.69 -3.18 4.71
CA GLY A 101 17.85 -1.76 4.98
C GLY A 101 16.53 -1.00 4.86
N TYR A 102 15.76 -1.25 3.79
CA TYR A 102 14.43 -0.67 3.63
C TYR A 102 13.53 -0.99 4.83
N GLN A 103 13.45 -2.27 5.23
CA GLN A 103 12.62 -2.69 6.36
C GLN A 103 13.01 -1.99 7.66
N GLN A 104 14.32 -1.83 7.92
CA GLN A 104 14.82 -1.13 9.11
C GLN A 104 14.47 0.36 9.08
N HIS A 105 14.66 1.05 7.96
CA HIS A 105 14.32 2.47 7.82
C HIS A 105 12.81 2.66 7.91
N TYR A 106 12.05 1.85 7.19
CA TYR A 106 10.58 1.95 7.17
C TYR A 106 9.95 1.67 8.55
N ALA A 107 10.50 0.74 9.32
CA ALA A 107 10.05 0.51 10.70
C ALA A 107 10.18 1.73 11.61
N ARG A 108 11.06 2.68 11.27
CA ARG A 108 11.27 3.93 12.02
C ARG A 108 10.41 5.07 11.52
N THR A 109 10.10 5.10 10.22
CA THR A 109 9.42 6.23 9.56
C THR A 109 7.93 5.98 9.34
N ASN A 110 7.48 4.72 9.33
CA ASN A 110 6.08 4.36 9.06
C ASN A 110 5.11 5.06 10.00
N GLY A 111 4.19 5.82 9.43
CA GLY A 111 3.19 6.62 10.15
C GLY A 111 3.67 8.03 10.57
N GLN A 112 4.91 8.43 10.27
CA GLN A 112 5.39 9.77 10.61
C GLN A 112 4.83 10.86 9.67
N ARG A 113 4.67 10.54 8.39
CA ARG A 113 4.17 11.44 7.35
C ARG A 113 2.95 10.86 6.64
N SER A 114 2.62 9.60 6.92
CA SER A 114 1.42 8.96 6.40
C SER A 114 0.17 9.62 6.96
N TYR A 115 -0.87 9.71 6.14
CA TYR A 115 -2.17 10.24 6.56
C TYR A 115 -3.31 9.47 5.91
N VAL A 116 -4.45 9.44 6.59
CA VAL A 116 -5.70 8.86 6.06
C VAL A 116 -6.25 9.81 4.99
N TYR A 117 -6.62 9.29 3.83
CA TYR A 117 -7.22 10.13 2.78
C TYR A 117 -8.50 10.82 3.26
N PRO A 118 -8.78 12.06 2.78
CA PRO A 118 -10.03 12.75 3.07
C PRO A 118 -11.24 11.90 2.70
N GLY A 119 -12.26 11.87 3.57
CA GLY A 119 -13.50 11.12 3.35
C GLY A 119 -13.45 9.63 3.72
N VAL A 120 -12.27 9.07 4.00
CA VAL A 120 -12.14 7.64 4.36
C VAL A 120 -12.83 7.33 5.68
N ARG A 121 -12.60 8.14 6.71
CA ARG A 121 -13.21 7.90 8.04
C ARG A 121 -14.73 7.95 7.96
N GLU A 122 -15.25 8.97 7.33
CA GLU A 122 -16.69 9.18 7.12
C GLU A 122 -17.31 8.05 6.28
N GLY A 123 -16.59 7.59 5.23
CA GLY A 123 -17.02 6.46 4.41
C GLY A 123 -17.07 5.15 5.20
N LEU A 124 -16.01 4.85 5.99
CA LEU A 124 -15.98 3.66 6.83
C LEU A 124 -17.08 3.67 7.90
N ASP A 125 -17.34 4.82 8.52
CA ASP A 125 -18.40 4.98 9.51
C ASP A 125 -19.80 4.79 8.88
N THR A 126 -20.01 5.31 7.68
CA THR A 126 -21.24 5.09 6.92
C THR A 126 -21.50 3.60 6.65
N LEU A 127 -20.47 2.87 6.22
CA LEU A 127 -20.57 1.43 5.96
C LEU A 127 -20.82 0.63 7.24
N ARG A 128 -20.16 0.99 8.35
CA ARG A 128 -20.41 0.38 9.67
C ARG A 128 -21.84 0.62 10.15
N GLN A 129 -22.36 1.84 10.00
CA GLN A 129 -23.75 2.18 10.36
C GLN A 129 -24.76 1.41 9.51
N ALA A 130 -24.41 1.08 8.26
CA ALA A 130 -25.20 0.20 7.40
C ALA A 130 -25.12 -1.28 7.81
N GLY A 131 -24.36 -1.63 8.84
CA GLY A 131 -24.22 -3.00 9.36
C GLY A 131 -23.31 -3.89 8.52
N LEU A 132 -22.47 -3.32 7.63
CA LEU A 132 -21.59 -4.10 6.76
C LEU A 132 -20.31 -4.49 7.51
N PRO A 133 -19.92 -5.77 7.49
CA PRO A 133 -18.58 -6.19 7.88
C PRO A 133 -17.52 -5.54 6.99
N LEU A 134 -16.45 -5.01 7.61
CA LEU A 134 -15.33 -4.39 6.92
C LEU A 134 -14.06 -5.18 7.17
N ALA A 135 -13.23 -5.33 6.14
CA ALA A 135 -11.91 -5.95 6.23
C ALA A 135 -10.86 -5.12 5.50
N CYS A 136 -9.64 -5.09 6.04
CA CYS A 136 -8.47 -4.58 5.33
C CYS A 136 -7.69 -5.76 4.75
N VAL A 137 -7.46 -5.75 3.43
CA VAL A 137 -6.69 -6.78 2.70
C VAL A 137 -5.55 -6.08 2.01
N THR A 138 -4.32 -6.30 2.46
CA THR A 138 -3.15 -5.56 1.99
C THR A 138 -1.92 -6.46 1.84
N ASN A 139 -1.06 -6.12 0.88
CA ASN A 139 0.28 -6.71 0.72
C ASN A 139 1.33 -6.08 1.67
N LYS A 140 0.94 -5.08 2.46
CA LYS A 140 1.81 -4.50 3.48
C LYS A 140 2.08 -5.50 4.60
N PRO A 141 3.33 -5.65 5.08
CA PRO A 141 3.63 -6.52 6.21
C PRO A 141 2.80 -6.18 7.46
N VAL A 142 2.45 -7.20 8.25
CA VAL A 142 1.52 -7.09 9.38
C VAL A 142 1.89 -5.98 10.36
N LYS A 143 3.17 -5.93 10.81
CA LYS A 143 3.60 -4.91 11.79
C LYS A 143 3.39 -3.47 11.32
N PRO A 144 3.93 -3.04 10.15
CA PRO A 144 3.68 -1.69 9.66
C PRO A 144 2.21 -1.44 9.27
N ALA A 145 1.43 -2.44 8.88
CA ALA A 145 0.00 -2.26 8.64
C ALA A 145 -0.75 -1.93 9.93
N HIS A 146 -0.52 -2.69 11.00
CA HIS A 146 -1.16 -2.47 12.31
C HIS A 146 -0.86 -1.10 12.93
N SER A 147 0.29 -0.49 12.63
CA SER A 147 0.61 0.84 13.16
C SER A 147 -0.11 1.97 12.42
N LEU A 148 -0.76 1.70 11.30
CA LEU A 148 -1.53 2.67 10.51
C LEU A 148 -3.05 2.50 10.68
N LEU A 149 -3.52 1.37 11.19
CA LEU A 149 -4.93 1.06 11.45
C LEU A 149 -5.33 1.40 12.88
#